data_37c6ac5bf7bcae8b71a4de8bb7a19a54
#
_entry.id   37c6ac5bf7bcae8b71a4de8bb7a19a54
#
_cell.length_a   1.000
_cell.length_b   1.000
_cell.length_c   1.000
_cell.angle_alpha   90.00
_cell.angle_beta   90.00
_cell.angle_gamma   90.00
#
_symmetry.space_group_name_H-M   'P 1'
#
loop_
_entity.id
_entity.type
_entity.pdbx_description
1 polymer ?
#
loop_
_entity_poly.entity_id
_entity_poly.type
_entity_poly.pdbx_seq_one_letter_code
_entity_poly.pdbx_strand_id
1 'polypeptide(L)'
;MQINRPSKSINEIPFSVLDLASIVQGGTPSQSFQHSIELAQLTEKLGYKRYWLAEHHNMPGIASSATSLVIGHVAAHTSTIRVGAGGIMLPNHSPLVIAEQFGTLEAMFPGRIDLGLGRAPGTDQRTAHALRGANYNNGVE
;
A
#
# COMPACT_ATOMS: atom_id res chain seq x y z
N MET A 1 -25.11 -28.10 -15.50
CA MET A 1 -23.97 -28.65 -14.76
C MET A 1 -23.76 -27.78 -13.54
N GLN A 2 -24.22 -28.19 -12.36
CA GLN A 2 -24.02 -27.43 -11.13
C GLN A 2 -22.58 -27.65 -10.66
N ILE A 3 -21.79 -26.56 -10.64
CA ILE A 3 -20.45 -26.59 -10.08
C ILE A 3 -20.60 -26.57 -8.56
N ASN A 4 -20.52 -27.76 -7.95
CA ASN A 4 -20.52 -27.90 -6.49
C ASN A 4 -19.16 -27.43 -5.95
N ARG A 5 -19.02 -26.12 -5.67
CA ARG A 5 -17.84 -25.59 -4.98
C ARG A 5 -18.02 -25.88 -3.49
N PRO A 6 -17.09 -26.59 -2.84
CA PRO A 6 -17.14 -26.75 -1.40
C PRO A 6 -17.16 -25.37 -0.74
N SER A 7 -18.10 -25.13 0.15
CA SER A 7 -18.15 -23.91 0.95
C SER A 7 -16.95 -23.91 1.89
N LYS A 8 -16.03 -22.95 1.72
CA LYS A 8 -14.94 -22.74 2.68
C LYS A 8 -15.51 -22.17 3.97
N SER A 9 -15.03 -22.68 5.09
CA SER A 9 -15.24 -22.02 6.39
C SER A 9 -14.62 -20.63 6.37
N ILE A 10 -15.19 -19.67 7.10
CA ILE A 10 -14.65 -18.33 7.23
C ILE A 10 -13.19 -18.34 7.72
N ASN A 11 -12.84 -19.33 8.54
CA ASN A 11 -11.49 -19.53 9.07
C ASN A 11 -10.47 -19.98 8.00
N GLU A 12 -10.93 -20.42 6.83
CA GLU A 12 -10.08 -20.82 5.70
C GLU A 12 -9.89 -19.68 4.67
N ILE A 13 -10.57 -18.56 4.88
CA ILE A 13 -10.48 -17.39 3.99
C ILE A 13 -9.38 -16.47 4.50
N PRO A 14 -8.32 -16.22 3.70
CA PRO A 14 -7.28 -15.28 4.12
C PRO A 14 -7.81 -13.84 4.07
N PHE A 15 -7.69 -13.13 5.18
CA PHE A 15 -8.02 -11.71 5.27
C PHE A 15 -6.79 -10.83 5.07
N SER A 16 -7.03 -9.63 4.56
CA SER A 16 -6.04 -8.57 4.43
C SER A 16 -6.63 -7.25 4.95
N VAL A 17 -5.76 -6.36 5.39
CA VAL A 17 -6.11 -4.99 5.76
C VAL A 17 -5.61 -4.04 4.67
N LEU A 18 -6.35 -2.99 4.38
CA LEU A 18 -5.91 -1.83 3.60
C LEU A 18 -5.90 -0.62 4.52
N ASP A 19 -4.72 -0.02 4.66
CA ASP A 19 -4.48 1.19 5.45
C ASP A 19 -4.16 2.36 4.52
N LEU A 20 -4.74 3.51 4.79
CA LEU A 20 -4.48 4.76 4.11
C LEU A 20 -3.48 5.65 4.89
N ALA A 21 -3.00 5.20 6.04
CA ALA A 21 -2.25 6.01 6.99
C ALA A 21 -2.96 7.34 7.28
N SER A 22 -4.22 7.24 7.72
CA SER A 22 -5.10 8.39 7.90
C SER A 22 -4.63 9.28 9.04
N ILE A 23 -4.59 10.60 8.80
CA ILE A 23 -4.30 11.62 9.80
C ILE A 23 -5.63 12.04 10.42
N VAL A 24 -5.85 11.71 11.70
CA VAL A 24 -7.07 12.12 12.42
C VAL A 24 -7.08 13.63 12.66
N GLN A 25 -8.25 14.22 12.85
CA GLN A 25 -8.37 15.66 13.12
C GLN A 25 -7.52 16.07 14.34
N GLY A 26 -6.65 17.05 14.16
CA GLY A 26 -5.70 17.51 15.16
C GLY A 26 -4.46 16.62 15.35
N GLY A 27 -4.37 15.52 14.60
CA GLY A 27 -3.22 14.64 14.60
C GLY A 27 -2.10 15.06 13.64
N THR A 28 -1.04 14.26 13.60
CA THR A 28 0.15 14.49 12.77
C THR A 28 0.47 13.26 11.91
N PRO A 29 1.23 13.42 10.80
CA PRO A 29 1.74 12.28 10.03
C PRO A 29 2.53 11.28 10.89
N SER A 30 3.33 11.77 11.84
CA SER A 30 4.09 10.90 12.75
C SER A 30 3.20 9.98 13.58
N GLN A 31 2.09 10.53 14.12
CA GLN A 31 1.11 9.72 14.84
C GLN A 31 0.41 8.72 13.92
N SER A 32 0.09 9.11 12.68
CA SER A 32 -0.49 8.21 11.69
C SER A 32 0.43 7.02 11.40
N PHE A 33 1.73 7.23 11.23
CA PHE A 33 2.68 6.13 11.03
C PHE A 33 2.78 5.21 12.25
N GLN A 34 2.71 5.77 13.46
CA GLN A 34 2.66 4.97 14.67
C GLN A 34 1.39 4.10 14.74
N HIS A 35 0.23 4.66 14.40
CA HIS A 35 -1.03 3.90 14.32
C HIS A 35 -0.96 2.79 13.26
N SER A 36 -0.31 3.06 12.11
CA SER A 36 -0.09 2.03 11.07
C SER A 36 0.74 0.86 11.60
N ILE A 37 1.79 1.11 12.41
CA ILE A 37 2.58 0.05 13.07
C ILE A 37 1.70 -0.75 14.03
N GLU A 38 0.97 -0.08 14.91
CA GLU A 38 0.10 -0.72 15.91
C GLU A 38 -0.97 -1.59 15.25
N LEU A 39 -1.61 -1.07 14.18
CA LEU A 39 -2.59 -1.81 13.41
C LEU A 39 -1.96 -3.03 12.70
N ALA A 40 -0.77 -2.88 12.12
CA ALA A 40 -0.08 -3.97 11.46
C ALA A 40 0.31 -5.07 12.44
N GLN A 41 0.82 -4.72 13.61
CA GLN A 41 1.16 -5.66 14.68
C GLN A 41 -0.09 -6.38 15.24
N LEU A 42 -1.21 -5.66 15.38
CA LEU A 42 -2.47 -6.25 15.81
C LEU A 42 -2.99 -7.25 14.77
N THR A 43 -3.02 -6.85 13.50
CA THR A 43 -3.51 -7.71 12.41
C THR A 43 -2.60 -8.92 12.18
N GLU A 44 -1.29 -8.78 12.38
CA GLU A 44 -0.33 -9.89 12.40
C GLU A 44 -0.68 -10.91 13.49
N LYS A 45 -0.91 -10.45 14.73
CA LYS A 45 -1.33 -11.31 15.87
C LYS A 45 -2.66 -12.01 15.62
N LEU A 46 -3.57 -11.38 14.89
CA LEU A 46 -4.88 -11.93 14.51
C LEU A 46 -4.82 -12.87 13.29
N GLY A 47 -3.64 -13.09 12.71
CA GLY A 47 -3.45 -14.02 11.59
C GLY A 47 -3.87 -13.48 10.23
N TYR A 48 -3.98 -12.17 10.07
CA TYR A 48 -4.19 -11.58 8.75
C TYR A 48 -3.02 -11.89 7.82
N LYS A 49 -3.34 -12.10 6.54
CA LYS A 49 -2.34 -12.52 5.57
C LYS A 49 -1.48 -11.37 5.06
N ARG A 50 -2.10 -10.20 4.85
CA ARG A 50 -1.43 -9.02 4.25
C ARG A 50 -1.88 -7.73 4.89
N TYR A 51 -0.95 -6.80 4.92
CA TYR A 51 -1.15 -5.40 5.25
C TYR A 51 -0.83 -4.57 4.01
N TRP A 52 -1.86 -3.94 3.42
CA TRP A 52 -1.75 -3.12 2.25
C TRP A 52 -1.71 -1.65 2.62
N LEU A 53 -0.83 -0.89 2.00
CA LEU A 53 -0.81 0.58 2.06
C LEU A 53 -1.28 1.16 0.73
N ALA A 54 -2.19 2.14 0.78
CA ALA A 54 -2.65 2.86 -0.39
C ALA A 54 -1.73 4.04 -0.71
N GLU A 55 -1.57 4.35 -2.01
CA GLU A 55 -0.86 5.54 -2.46
C GLU A 55 -1.83 6.68 -2.73
N HIS A 56 -1.66 7.81 -2.00
CA HIS A 56 -2.40 9.04 -2.26
C HIS A 56 -1.47 10.25 -2.12
N HIS A 57 -1.64 11.23 -3.00
CA HIS A 57 -0.79 12.42 -3.06
C HIS A 57 -1.58 13.69 -2.78
N ASN A 58 -0.91 14.66 -2.14
CA ASN A 58 -1.43 15.99 -1.86
C ASN A 58 -2.80 15.99 -1.13
N MET A 59 -3.01 15.04 -0.24
CA MET A 59 -4.20 14.92 0.60
C MET A 59 -3.82 15.16 2.06
N PRO A 60 -4.27 16.27 2.70
CA PRO A 60 -3.88 16.61 4.07
C PRO A 60 -4.25 15.56 5.13
N GLY A 61 -5.26 14.75 4.85
CA GLY A 61 -5.74 13.69 5.75
C GLY A 61 -5.07 12.33 5.56
N ILE A 62 -4.07 12.20 4.69
CA ILE A 62 -3.42 10.92 4.37
C ILE A 62 -1.90 11.08 4.35
N ALA A 63 -1.18 10.19 5.05
CA ALA A 63 0.27 10.26 5.20
C ALA A 63 1.04 9.30 4.26
N SER A 64 0.36 8.46 3.47
CA SER A 64 0.99 7.36 2.71
C SER A 64 1.48 7.74 1.30
N SER A 65 1.76 9.01 1.02
CA SER A 65 2.22 9.46 -0.31
C SER A 65 3.56 8.84 -0.73
N ALA A 66 4.51 8.68 0.19
CA ALA A 66 5.76 7.97 -0.04
C ALA A 66 5.62 6.49 0.35
N THR A 67 4.77 5.76 -0.37
CA THR A 67 4.23 4.45 0.01
C THR A 67 5.33 3.42 0.28
N SER A 68 6.37 3.36 -0.54
CA SER A 68 7.49 2.41 -0.36
C SER A 68 8.24 2.63 0.96
N LEU A 69 8.38 3.89 1.41
CA LEU A 69 9.02 4.20 2.70
C LEU A 69 8.14 3.72 3.86
N VAL A 70 6.83 3.95 3.79
CA VAL A 70 5.88 3.50 4.82
C VAL A 70 5.82 1.97 4.87
N ILE A 71 5.87 1.28 3.73
CA ILE A 71 5.98 -0.19 3.65
C ILE A 71 7.23 -0.67 4.39
N GLY A 72 8.39 -0.09 4.12
CA GLY A 72 9.63 -0.45 4.81
C GLY A 72 9.55 -0.22 6.32
N HIS A 73 8.92 0.89 6.73
CA HIS A 73 8.72 1.21 8.14
C HIS A 73 7.82 0.18 8.84
N VAL A 74 6.68 -0.18 8.26
CA VAL A 74 5.78 -1.21 8.80
C VAL A 74 6.44 -2.59 8.80
N ALA A 75 7.13 -2.96 7.73
CA ALA A 75 7.82 -4.25 7.62
C ALA A 75 8.92 -4.43 8.68
N ALA A 76 9.61 -3.34 9.03
CA ALA A 76 10.64 -3.34 10.09
C ALA A 76 10.06 -3.55 11.50
N HIS A 77 8.78 -3.24 11.72
CA HIS A 77 8.10 -3.35 13.02
C HIS A 77 7.16 -4.57 13.12
N THR A 78 7.15 -5.43 12.11
CA THR A 78 6.39 -6.68 12.04
C THR A 78 7.30 -7.85 11.66
N SER A 79 6.85 -9.09 11.85
CA SER A 79 7.72 -10.26 11.71
C SER A 79 7.30 -11.24 10.61
N THR A 80 6.00 -11.44 10.42
CA THR A 80 5.45 -12.52 9.57
C THR A 80 4.42 -12.06 8.56
N ILE A 81 3.64 -11.01 8.87
CA ILE A 81 2.64 -10.47 7.95
C ILE A 81 3.31 -9.93 6.69
N ARG A 82 2.73 -10.22 5.52
CA ARG A 82 3.18 -9.62 4.27
C ARG A 82 2.75 -8.15 4.22
N VAL A 83 3.63 -7.28 3.76
CA VAL A 83 3.36 -5.85 3.66
C VAL A 83 3.53 -5.41 2.20
N GLY A 84 2.65 -4.60 1.69
CA GLY A 84 2.73 -4.20 0.29
C GLY A 84 1.93 -2.97 -0.07
N ALA A 85 2.04 -2.58 -1.34
CA ALA A 85 1.25 -1.51 -1.91
C ALA A 85 -0.05 -2.03 -2.51
N GLY A 86 -1.15 -1.45 -2.11
CA GLY A 86 -2.44 -1.78 -2.70
C GLY A 86 -3.14 -0.54 -3.28
N GLY A 87 -2.50 0.11 -4.30
CA GLY A 87 -1.26 -0.19 -5.06
C GLY A 87 -0.42 1.05 -5.33
N ILE A 88 0.75 0.83 -5.90
CA ILE A 88 1.53 1.92 -6.48
C ILE A 88 0.85 2.42 -7.75
N MET A 89 0.61 3.71 -7.83
CA MET A 89 0.03 4.35 -9.02
C MET A 89 1.13 4.54 -10.07
N LEU A 90 1.46 3.46 -10.79
CA LEU A 90 2.65 3.37 -11.64
C LEU A 90 2.81 4.53 -12.63
N PRO A 91 1.74 5.11 -13.23
CA PRO A 91 1.91 6.28 -14.11
C PRO A 91 2.45 7.54 -13.42
N ASN A 92 2.47 7.60 -12.09
CA ASN A 92 3.06 8.71 -11.34
C ASN A 92 4.58 8.57 -11.15
N HIS A 93 5.17 7.44 -11.55
CA HIS A 93 6.54 7.07 -11.22
C HIS A 93 7.33 6.62 -12.44
N SER A 94 8.67 6.60 -12.31
CA SER A 94 9.53 5.82 -13.20
C SER A 94 9.41 4.34 -12.84
N PRO A 95 9.03 3.46 -13.79
CA PRO A 95 8.88 2.02 -13.49
C PRO A 95 10.16 1.37 -12.96
N LEU A 96 11.35 1.79 -13.46
CA LEU A 96 12.63 1.29 -12.99
C LEU A 96 12.83 1.63 -11.50
N VAL A 97 12.56 2.87 -11.10
CA VAL A 97 12.71 3.30 -9.70
C VAL A 97 11.79 2.49 -8.77
N ILE A 98 10.56 2.21 -9.18
CA ILE A 98 9.64 1.36 -8.40
C ILE A 98 10.19 -0.07 -8.29
N ALA A 99 10.70 -0.64 -9.39
CA ALA A 99 11.31 -1.97 -9.36
C ALA A 99 12.50 -2.03 -8.40
N GLU A 100 13.37 -1.01 -8.41
CA GLU A 100 14.51 -0.89 -7.51
C GLU A 100 14.10 -0.75 -6.04
N GLN A 101 13.10 0.09 -5.74
CA GLN A 101 12.58 0.27 -4.39
C GLN A 101 12.00 -1.03 -3.82
N PHE A 102 11.16 -1.72 -4.59
CA PHE A 102 10.54 -2.97 -4.14
C PHE A 102 11.52 -4.14 -4.12
N GLY A 103 12.50 -4.18 -5.04
CA GLY A 103 13.60 -5.11 -4.98
C GLY A 103 14.48 -4.91 -3.73
N THR A 104 14.72 -3.67 -3.35
CA THR A 104 15.43 -3.33 -2.11
C THR A 104 14.62 -3.76 -0.88
N LEU A 105 13.32 -3.46 -0.84
CA LEU A 105 12.45 -3.89 0.24
C LEU A 105 12.41 -5.42 0.38
N GLU A 106 12.31 -6.16 -0.73
CA GLU A 106 12.34 -7.62 -0.72
C GLU A 106 13.68 -8.17 -0.21
N ALA A 107 14.80 -7.53 -0.56
CA ALA A 107 16.11 -7.90 -0.04
C ALA A 107 16.24 -7.65 1.47
N MET A 108 15.62 -6.59 2.00
CA MET A 108 15.59 -6.27 3.43
C MET A 108 14.62 -7.16 4.21
N PHE A 109 13.49 -7.56 3.61
CA PHE A 109 12.40 -8.32 4.23
C PHE A 109 11.99 -9.52 3.36
N PRO A 110 12.85 -10.54 3.19
CA PRO A 110 12.66 -11.61 2.23
C PRO A 110 11.32 -12.36 2.39
N GLY A 111 10.60 -12.53 1.29
CA GLY A 111 9.33 -13.27 1.24
C GLY A 111 8.13 -12.53 1.84
N ARG A 112 8.28 -11.25 2.21
CA ARG A 112 7.25 -10.48 2.91
C ARG A 112 6.71 -9.28 2.13
N ILE A 113 7.28 -8.95 0.99
CA ILE A 113 6.92 -7.75 0.24
C ILE A 113 5.99 -8.09 -0.93
N ASP A 114 4.93 -7.28 -1.10
CA ASP A 114 4.01 -7.39 -2.23
C ASP A 114 3.95 -6.05 -2.98
N LEU A 115 4.11 -6.09 -4.31
CA LEU A 115 3.92 -4.94 -5.18
C LEU A 115 2.60 -5.06 -5.93
N GLY A 116 1.58 -4.35 -5.48
CA GLY A 116 0.37 -4.12 -6.26
C GLY A 116 0.52 -2.86 -7.12
N LEU A 117 0.05 -2.89 -8.34
CA LEU A 117 0.10 -1.77 -9.28
C LEU A 117 -1.28 -1.23 -9.57
N GLY A 118 -1.39 0.09 -9.68
CA GLY A 118 -2.59 0.81 -10.07
C GLY A 118 -2.32 1.81 -11.20
N ARG A 119 -3.38 2.31 -11.83
CA ARG A 119 -3.32 3.33 -12.90
C ARG A 119 -3.97 4.65 -12.51
N ALA A 120 -4.81 4.66 -11.50
CA ALA A 120 -5.45 5.87 -11.01
C ALA A 120 -4.39 6.91 -10.58
N PRO A 121 -4.70 8.23 -10.59
CA PRO A 121 -3.73 9.23 -10.16
C PRO A 121 -3.50 9.22 -8.64
N GLY A 122 -4.42 8.70 -7.84
CA GLY A 122 -4.35 8.75 -6.37
C GLY A 122 -4.44 10.15 -5.80
N THR A 123 -5.04 11.10 -6.56
CA THR A 123 -5.10 12.52 -6.21
C THR A 123 -6.06 13.28 -7.15
N ASP A 124 -6.15 14.62 -6.95
CA ASP A 124 -6.86 15.54 -7.86
C ASP A 124 -6.11 15.74 -9.20
N GLN A 125 -6.80 16.29 -10.21
CA GLN A 125 -6.26 16.48 -11.56
C GLN A 125 -5.03 17.39 -11.60
N ARG A 126 -4.99 18.46 -10.79
CA ARG A 126 -3.87 19.41 -10.76
C ARG A 126 -2.60 18.75 -10.24
N THR A 127 -2.72 17.97 -9.19
CA THR A 127 -1.62 17.20 -8.61
C THR A 127 -1.19 16.07 -9.55
N ALA A 128 -2.15 15.40 -10.19
CA ALA A 128 -1.85 14.35 -11.18
C ALA A 128 -1.05 14.93 -12.37
N HIS A 129 -1.42 16.13 -12.85
CA HIS A 129 -0.66 16.81 -13.89
C HIS A 129 0.78 17.16 -13.44
N ALA A 130 0.94 17.61 -12.21
CA ALA A 130 2.26 17.91 -11.64
C ALA A 130 3.16 16.66 -11.51
N LEU A 131 2.57 15.50 -11.18
CA LEU A 131 3.29 14.24 -11.05
C LEU A 131 3.66 13.62 -12.40
N ARG A 132 2.73 13.63 -13.36
CA ARG A 132 2.86 12.93 -14.65
C ARG A 132 3.43 13.82 -15.77
N GLY A 133 3.44 15.14 -15.57
CA GLY A 133 3.93 16.10 -16.57
C GLY A 133 3.20 16.00 -17.90
N ALA A 134 3.93 16.11 -19.01
CA ALA A 134 3.39 16.02 -20.37
C ALA A 134 2.68 14.68 -20.68
N ASN A 135 2.96 13.63 -19.93
CA ASN A 135 2.37 12.31 -20.11
C ASN A 135 0.94 12.22 -19.56
N TYR A 136 0.49 13.23 -18.82
CA TYR A 136 -0.86 13.24 -18.24
C TYR A 136 -1.98 13.20 -19.30
N ASN A 137 -1.75 13.83 -20.45
CA ASN A 137 -2.75 13.95 -21.53
C ASN A 137 -2.58 12.89 -22.66
N ASN A 138 -1.58 12.03 -22.61
CA ASN A 138 -1.27 11.14 -23.72
C ASN A 138 -2.11 9.86 -23.75
N GLY A 139 -3.28 9.81 -23.07
CA GLY A 139 -4.27 8.76 -23.26
C GLY A 139 -3.73 7.31 -23.16
N VAL A 140 -2.62 7.13 -22.49
CA VAL A 140 -2.09 5.80 -22.20
C VAL A 140 -2.90 5.23 -21.04
N GLU A 141 -4.13 4.84 -21.38
CA GLU A 141 -4.95 3.97 -20.55
C GLU A 141 -4.45 2.53 -20.60
#